data_891fad6c80b4e615e64d88f585e98b99
#
_entry.id   891fad6c80b4e615e64d88f585e98b99
#
_cell.length_a   1.000
_cell.length_b   1.000
_cell.length_c   1.000
_cell.angle_alpha   90.00
_cell.angle_beta   90.00
_cell.angle_gamma   90.00
#
_symmetry.space_group_name_H-M   'P 1'
#
loop_
_entity.id
_entity.type
_entity.pdbx_description
1 polymer ?
#
loop_
_entity_poly.entity_id
_entity_poly.type
_entity_poly.pdbx_seq_one_letter_code
_entity_poly.pdbx_strand_id
1 'polypeptide(L)'
;MKYMISFAGKSKPSSEEEIITKKYLRRLSNIIINQCEVKTKNIELRLKEEGSKLLKLTPSNGKLILLDEQGTNFSSNELAEIVSDWENSNFSTINFVIGGAYGNGKEIKEKADKTLALGRLTWPHQMVKMMVAEQIYRIDTILKGHPYHK
;
A
#
# COMPACT_ATOMS: atom_id res chain seq x y z
N MET A 1 -9.48 12.12 -4.11
CA MET A 1 -9.09 10.84 -3.49
C MET A 1 -8.05 11.07 -2.42
N LYS A 2 -8.16 10.40 -1.26
CA LYS A 2 -7.16 10.35 -0.19
C LYS A 2 -6.39 9.03 -0.29
N TYR A 3 -5.08 9.08 -0.16
CA TYR A 3 -4.25 7.89 -0.18
C TYR A 3 -3.71 7.58 1.21
N MET A 4 -3.53 6.30 1.49
CA MET A 4 -2.89 5.81 2.71
C MET A 4 -1.87 4.74 2.36
N ILE A 5 -0.76 4.72 3.07
CA ILE A 5 0.14 3.57 3.12
C ILE A 5 0.18 3.09 4.57
N SER A 6 -0.28 1.87 4.79
CA SER A 6 -0.27 1.24 6.11
C SER A 6 0.65 0.03 6.07
N PHE A 7 1.63 -0.03 6.96
CA PHE A 7 2.61 -1.10 6.94
C PHE A 7 2.90 -1.67 8.32
N ALA A 8 3.22 -2.97 8.36
CA ALA A 8 3.71 -3.65 9.54
C ALA A 8 5.24 -3.62 9.59
N GLY A 9 5.80 -3.36 10.75
CA GLY A 9 7.24 -3.28 10.99
C GLY A 9 7.75 -1.88 11.26
N LYS A 10 9.07 -1.73 11.32
CA LYS A 10 9.75 -0.47 11.63
C LYS A 10 10.22 0.24 10.38
N SER A 11 10.14 1.56 10.38
CA SER A 11 10.86 2.41 9.43
C SER A 11 12.27 2.70 9.94
N LYS A 12 13.22 2.82 8.99
CA LYS A 12 14.58 3.32 9.26
C LYS A 12 14.68 4.73 8.66
N PRO A 13 14.53 5.80 9.46
CA PRO A 13 14.41 7.18 8.94
C PRO A 13 15.57 7.66 8.09
N SER A 14 16.77 7.13 8.32
CA SER A 14 18.01 7.48 7.59
C SER A 14 18.34 6.54 6.42
N SER A 15 17.50 5.55 6.13
CA SER A 15 17.72 4.65 4.99
C SER A 15 17.48 5.38 3.66
N GLU A 16 18.16 4.94 2.62
CA GLU A 16 18.01 5.48 1.28
C GLU A 16 16.57 5.32 0.77
N GLU A 17 15.94 4.18 1.06
CA GLU A 17 14.56 3.89 0.69
C GLU A 17 13.59 4.87 1.35
N GLU A 18 13.81 5.22 2.62
CA GLU A 18 12.97 6.18 3.33
C GLU A 18 13.14 7.60 2.79
N ILE A 19 14.34 7.99 2.41
CA ILE A 19 14.63 9.28 1.77
C ILE A 19 13.87 9.40 0.45
N ILE A 20 13.94 8.35 -0.39
CA ILE A 20 13.21 8.32 -1.67
C ILE A 20 11.69 8.27 -1.43
N THR A 21 11.22 7.49 -0.49
CA THR A 21 9.81 7.44 -0.11
C THR A 21 9.29 8.83 0.21
N LYS A 22 9.97 9.56 1.09
CA LYS A 22 9.60 10.94 1.47
C LYS A 22 9.61 11.90 0.29
N LYS A 23 10.50 11.71 -0.68
CA LYS A 23 10.54 12.52 -1.91
C LYS A 23 9.24 12.45 -2.69
N TYR A 24 8.64 11.26 -2.84
CA TYR A 24 7.35 11.09 -3.51
C TYR A 24 6.19 11.57 -2.65
N LEU A 25 6.18 11.24 -1.35
CA LEU A 25 5.12 11.66 -0.44
C LEU A 25 4.95 13.18 -0.37
N ARG A 26 6.05 13.95 -0.42
CA ARG A 26 6.01 15.42 -0.41
C ARG A 26 5.31 16.03 -1.64
N ARG A 27 5.19 15.28 -2.71
CA ARG A 27 4.51 15.70 -3.95
C ARG A 27 3.01 15.41 -3.93
N LEU A 28 2.55 14.67 -2.93
CA LEU A 28 1.15 14.32 -2.75
C LEU A 28 0.53 15.20 -1.67
N SER A 29 -0.60 15.83 -1.98
CA SER A 29 -1.30 16.72 -1.03
C SER A 29 -2.16 15.97 -0.02
N ASN A 30 -2.49 14.72 -0.29
CA ASN A 30 -3.50 13.97 0.48
C ASN A 30 -3.10 12.52 0.74
N ILE A 31 -1.98 12.36 1.48
CA ILE A 31 -1.39 11.06 1.83
C ILE A 31 -1.21 10.93 3.35
N ILE A 32 -1.55 9.77 3.90
CA ILE A 32 -1.32 9.38 5.30
C ILE A 32 -0.45 8.14 5.34
N ILE A 33 0.51 8.13 6.24
CA ILE A 33 1.35 6.96 6.53
C ILE A 33 1.00 6.44 7.91
N ASN A 34 0.66 5.15 7.98
CA ASN A 34 0.41 4.43 9.21
C ASN A 34 1.40 3.29 9.38
N GLN A 35 1.82 3.09 10.60
CA GLN A 35 2.73 2.01 10.98
C GLN A 35 2.10 1.22 12.12
N CYS A 36 2.20 -0.10 12.06
CA CYS A 36 1.89 -0.95 13.20
C CYS A 36 3.05 -1.89 13.52
N GLU A 37 3.21 -2.19 14.80
CA GLU A 37 4.18 -3.17 15.28
C GLU A 37 3.47 -4.24 16.08
N VAL A 38 3.91 -5.47 15.89
CA VAL A 38 3.49 -6.64 16.64
C VAL A 38 4.74 -7.34 17.18
N LYS A 39 4.76 -7.58 18.48
CA LYS A 39 5.91 -8.20 19.17
C LYS A 39 5.76 -9.71 19.36
N THR A 40 4.65 -10.27 18.95
CA THR A 40 4.35 -11.70 19.06
C THR A 40 5.35 -12.53 18.29
N LYS A 41 5.97 -13.52 18.94
CA LYS A 41 7.02 -14.36 18.35
C LYS A 41 6.46 -15.51 17.53
N ASN A 42 5.30 -16.05 17.90
CA ASN A 42 4.63 -17.08 17.11
C ASN A 42 4.19 -16.50 15.78
N ILE A 43 4.65 -17.07 14.67
CA ILE A 43 4.42 -16.51 13.31
C ILE A 43 2.94 -16.48 12.97
N GLU A 44 2.19 -17.54 13.22
CA GLU A 44 0.75 -17.60 12.90
C GLU A 44 -0.05 -16.55 13.66
N LEU A 45 0.15 -16.43 14.98
CA LEU A 45 -0.47 -15.38 15.80
C LEU A 45 -0.03 -13.98 15.37
N ARG A 46 1.24 -13.81 15.04
CA ARG A 46 1.78 -12.54 14.55
C ARG A 46 1.09 -12.08 13.28
N LEU A 47 0.97 -12.96 12.28
CA LEU A 47 0.27 -12.66 11.02
C LEU A 47 -1.19 -12.26 11.25
N LYS A 48 -1.88 -12.95 12.17
CA LYS A 48 -3.26 -12.64 12.54
C LYS A 48 -3.38 -11.27 13.21
N GLU A 49 -2.50 -10.95 14.14
CA GLU A 49 -2.49 -9.66 14.84
C GLU A 49 -2.11 -8.50 13.91
N GLU A 50 -1.09 -8.66 13.07
CA GLU A 50 -0.70 -7.67 12.06
C GLU A 50 -1.85 -7.41 11.09
N GLY A 51 -2.44 -8.46 10.53
CA GLY A 51 -3.58 -8.35 9.62
C GLY A 51 -4.77 -7.64 10.25
N SER A 52 -5.12 -7.98 11.49
CA SER A 52 -6.22 -7.32 12.22
C SER A 52 -5.95 -5.84 12.47
N LYS A 53 -4.72 -5.47 12.84
CA LYS A 53 -4.35 -4.06 13.02
C LYS A 53 -4.40 -3.29 11.70
N LEU A 54 -3.85 -3.85 10.64
CA LEU A 54 -3.81 -3.21 9.32
C LEU A 54 -5.22 -3.03 8.72
N LEU A 55 -6.11 -4.03 8.88
CA LEU A 55 -7.50 -3.93 8.43
C LEU A 55 -8.25 -2.77 9.09
N LYS A 56 -8.04 -2.54 10.39
CA LYS A 56 -8.69 -1.46 11.14
C LYS A 56 -8.25 -0.06 10.70
N LEU A 57 -7.12 0.05 10.01
CA LEU A 57 -6.62 1.33 9.50
C LEU A 57 -7.36 1.79 8.23
N THR A 58 -8.03 0.88 7.53
CA THR A 58 -8.84 1.23 6.37
C THR A 58 -10.21 1.73 6.82
N PRO A 59 -10.61 2.97 6.52
CA PRO A 59 -11.91 3.49 6.92
C PRO A 59 -13.06 2.77 6.20
N SER A 60 -14.27 2.84 6.73
CA SER A 60 -15.45 2.14 6.19
C SER A 60 -15.82 2.56 4.76
N ASN A 61 -15.52 3.81 4.37
CA ASN A 61 -15.68 4.32 3.00
C ASN A 61 -14.38 4.25 2.19
N GLY A 62 -13.45 3.43 2.62
CA GLY A 62 -12.17 3.19 1.96
C GLY A 62 -12.09 1.87 1.24
N LYS A 63 -11.12 1.75 0.35
CA LYS A 63 -10.73 0.54 -0.35
C LYS A 63 -9.34 0.10 0.05
N LEU A 64 -9.11 -1.20 0.14
CA LEU A 64 -7.85 -1.81 0.53
C LEU A 64 -7.18 -2.52 -0.64
N ILE A 65 -5.98 -2.07 -0.99
CA ILE A 65 -5.07 -2.77 -1.90
C ILE A 65 -3.97 -3.42 -1.07
N LEU A 66 -3.97 -4.73 -1.01
CA LEU A 66 -2.96 -5.50 -0.28
C LEU A 66 -1.76 -5.77 -1.19
N LEU A 67 -0.57 -5.42 -0.75
CA LEU A 67 0.68 -5.81 -1.40
C LEU A 67 1.02 -7.27 -1.03
N ASP A 68 1.05 -8.12 -2.04
CA ASP A 68 1.37 -9.55 -1.89
C ASP A 68 2.03 -10.07 -3.17
N GLU A 69 3.11 -10.84 -3.05
CA GLU A 69 3.83 -11.38 -4.21
C GLU A 69 3.00 -12.36 -5.05
N GLN A 70 1.94 -12.92 -4.48
CA GLN A 70 0.97 -13.79 -5.16
C GLN A 70 -0.23 -13.01 -5.74
N GLY A 71 -0.22 -11.68 -5.64
CA GLY A 71 -1.26 -10.83 -6.16
C GLY A 71 -1.24 -10.67 -7.68
N THR A 72 -2.14 -9.85 -8.18
CA THR A 72 -2.24 -9.51 -9.61
C THR A 72 -1.16 -8.49 -9.99
N ASN A 73 -0.53 -8.69 -11.13
CA ASN A 73 0.40 -7.73 -11.73
C ASN A 73 -0.39 -6.73 -12.58
N PHE A 74 -0.75 -5.60 -11.99
CA PHE A 74 -1.39 -4.49 -12.71
C PHE A 74 -0.35 -3.57 -13.34
N SER A 75 -0.65 -3.02 -14.50
CA SER A 75 0.05 -1.84 -15.00
C SER A 75 -0.33 -0.60 -14.19
N SER A 76 0.48 0.46 -14.28
CA SER A 76 0.16 1.74 -13.62
C SER A 76 -1.14 2.36 -14.15
N ASN A 77 -1.46 2.17 -15.43
CA ASN A 77 -2.72 2.64 -16.01
C ASN A 77 -3.92 1.86 -15.46
N GLU A 78 -3.85 0.53 -15.38
CA GLU A 78 -4.92 -0.28 -14.78
C GLU A 78 -5.15 0.08 -13.30
N LEU A 79 -4.08 0.37 -12.54
CA LEU A 79 -4.23 0.86 -11.16
C LEU A 79 -4.92 2.24 -11.13
N ALA A 80 -4.58 3.14 -12.05
CA ALA A 80 -5.24 4.44 -12.13
C ALA A 80 -6.73 4.32 -12.50
N GLU A 81 -7.09 3.41 -13.41
CA GLU A 81 -8.48 3.09 -13.75
C GLU A 81 -9.26 2.56 -12.54
N ILE A 82 -8.70 1.60 -11.79
CA ILE A 82 -9.29 1.07 -10.54
C ILE A 82 -9.55 2.19 -9.54
N VAL A 83 -8.59 3.09 -9.37
CA VAL A 83 -8.73 4.25 -8.46
C VAL A 83 -9.84 5.18 -8.92
N SER A 84 -9.90 5.49 -10.22
CA SER A 84 -10.95 6.32 -10.82
C SER A 84 -12.34 5.70 -10.64
N ASP A 85 -12.48 4.40 -10.85
CA ASP A 85 -13.75 3.68 -10.69
C ASP A 85 -14.24 3.72 -9.25
N TRP A 86 -13.33 3.56 -8.29
CA TRP A 86 -13.68 3.65 -6.87
C TRP A 86 -14.04 5.07 -6.46
N GLU A 87 -13.36 6.09 -6.98
CA GLU A 87 -13.73 7.50 -6.75
C GLU A 87 -15.11 7.81 -7.29
N ASN A 88 -15.42 7.37 -8.52
CA ASN A 88 -16.74 7.50 -9.15
C ASN A 88 -17.84 6.72 -8.38
N SER A 89 -17.47 5.68 -7.65
CA SER A 89 -18.36 4.91 -6.77
C SER A 89 -18.45 5.48 -5.34
N ASN A 90 -18.03 6.73 -5.13
CA ASN A 90 -18.05 7.46 -3.86
C ASN A 90 -17.13 6.91 -2.75
N PHE A 91 -16.14 6.08 -3.08
CA PHE A 91 -15.07 5.79 -2.14
C PHE A 91 -14.10 6.97 -2.10
N SER A 92 -13.71 7.38 -0.91
CA SER A 92 -12.90 8.58 -0.72
C SER A 92 -11.44 8.31 -0.32
N THR A 93 -11.15 7.05 0.02
CA THR A 93 -9.82 6.66 0.54
C THR A 93 -9.37 5.35 -0.07
N ILE A 94 -8.09 5.27 -0.45
CA ILE A 94 -7.44 4.03 -0.84
C ILE A 94 -6.26 3.79 0.08
N ASN A 95 -6.27 2.64 0.75
CA ASN A 95 -5.21 2.21 1.64
C ASN A 95 -4.38 1.11 0.98
N PHE A 96 -3.13 1.41 0.66
CA PHE A 96 -2.14 0.44 0.23
C PHE A 96 -1.52 -0.20 1.47
N VAL A 97 -1.73 -1.49 1.65
CA VAL A 97 -1.33 -2.21 2.86
C VAL A 97 -0.16 -3.13 2.55
N ILE A 98 0.89 -3.01 3.35
CA ILE A 98 2.13 -3.78 3.24
C ILE A 98 2.29 -4.59 4.53
N GLY A 99 2.25 -5.91 4.39
CA GLY A 99 2.47 -6.83 5.51
C GLY A 99 3.89 -6.79 6.05
N GLY A 100 4.13 -7.52 7.13
CA GLY A 100 5.45 -7.62 7.75
C GLY A 100 6.39 -8.62 7.05
N ALA A 101 7.50 -8.93 7.72
CA ALA A 101 8.58 -9.77 7.19
C ALA A 101 8.14 -11.21 6.83
N TYR A 102 7.06 -11.70 7.42
CA TYR A 102 6.53 -13.06 7.18
C TYR A 102 5.34 -13.08 6.20
N GLY A 103 5.10 -11.99 5.48
CA GLY A 103 4.01 -11.87 4.53
C GLY A 103 2.67 -11.49 5.17
N ASN A 104 1.59 -11.93 4.54
CA ASN A 104 0.22 -11.58 4.92
C ASN A 104 -0.54 -12.81 5.44
N GLY A 105 -1.32 -12.63 6.50
CA GLY A 105 -2.22 -13.65 7.03
C GLY A 105 -3.44 -13.88 6.12
N LYS A 106 -4.19 -14.96 6.41
CA LYS A 106 -5.35 -15.36 5.61
C LYS A 106 -6.47 -14.30 5.63
N GLU A 107 -6.81 -13.79 6.80
CA GLU A 107 -7.94 -12.87 6.97
C GLU A 107 -7.79 -11.58 6.15
N ILE A 108 -6.61 -10.97 6.17
CA ILE A 108 -6.38 -9.73 5.40
C ILE A 108 -6.38 -9.99 3.90
N LYS A 109 -5.89 -11.16 3.45
CA LYS A 109 -5.96 -11.57 2.04
C LYS A 109 -7.40 -11.73 1.56
N GLU A 110 -8.28 -12.31 2.39
CA GLU A 110 -9.69 -12.51 2.06
C GLU A 110 -10.49 -11.20 2.06
N LYS A 111 -10.11 -10.25 2.91
CA LYS A 111 -10.81 -8.96 3.05
C LYS A 111 -10.28 -7.84 2.15
N ALA A 112 -9.17 -8.05 1.47
CA ALA A 112 -8.62 -7.07 0.53
C ALA A 112 -9.53 -6.90 -0.69
N ASP A 113 -9.79 -5.66 -1.10
CA ASP A 113 -10.54 -5.36 -2.32
C ASP A 113 -9.75 -5.72 -3.59
N LYS A 114 -8.44 -5.55 -3.54
CA LYS A 114 -7.47 -5.98 -4.55
C LYS A 114 -6.18 -6.46 -3.88
N THR A 115 -5.51 -7.39 -4.53
CA THR A 115 -4.18 -7.85 -4.15
C THR A 115 -3.20 -7.54 -5.28
N LEU A 116 -2.19 -6.73 -4.98
CA LEU A 116 -1.22 -6.20 -5.94
C LEU A 116 0.15 -6.85 -5.75
N ALA A 117 0.71 -7.43 -6.81
CA ALA A 117 2.10 -7.85 -6.87
C ALA A 117 2.95 -6.84 -7.66
N LEU A 118 4.16 -6.61 -7.21
CA LEU A 118 5.18 -5.82 -7.91
C LEU A 118 6.12 -6.74 -8.71
N GLY A 119 5.53 -7.57 -9.56
CA GLY A 119 6.23 -8.64 -10.27
C GLY A 119 6.23 -9.95 -9.46
N ARG A 120 6.93 -10.97 -9.99
CA ARG A 120 7.02 -12.31 -9.38
C ARG A 120 8.23 -12.49 -8.46
N LEU A 121 9.05 -11.46 -8.30
CA LEU A 121 10.18 -11.44 -7.39
C LEU A 121 9.73 -11.07 -5.99
N THR A 122 10.44 -11.57 -4.98
CA THR A 122 10.33 -11.11 -3.61
C THR A 122 11.19 -9.86 -3.42
N TRP A 123 10.60 -8.80 -2.90
CA TRP A 123 11.27 -7.52 -2.67
C TRP A 123 11.49 -7.26 -1.17
N PRO A 124 12.60 -6.62 -0.78
CA PRO A 124 12.77 -6.13 0.58
C PRO A 124 11.61 -5.20 0.98
N HIS A 125 11.12 -5.35 2.20
CA HIS A 125 9.95 -4.62 2.72
C HIS A 125 10.04 -3.09 2.55
N GLN A 126 11.21 -2.49 2.81
CA GLN A 126 11.41 -1.04 2.68
C GLN A 126 11.37 -0.59 1.20
N MET A 127 11.85 -1.43 0.28
CA MET A 127 11.76 -1.16 -1.15
C MET A 127 10.32 -1.22 -1.65
N VAL A 128 9.51 -2.15 -1.14
CA VAL A 128 8.07 -2.21 -1.46
C VAL A 128 7.38 -0.90 -1.08
N LYS A 129 7.63 -0.38 0.12
CA LYS A 129 7.07 0.90 0.57
C LYS A 129 7.47 2.06 -0.33
N MET A 130 8.74 2.12 -0.72
CA MET A 130 9.27 3.13 -1.65
C MET A 130 8.59 3.04 -3.03
N MET A 131 8.48 1.84 -3.59
CA MET A 131 7.82 1.61 -4.89
C MET A 131 6.33 1.96 -4.84
N VAL A 132 5.63 1.63 -3.75
CA VAL A 132 4.23 1.99 -3.55
C VAL A 132 4.06 3.51 -3.48
N ALA A 133 4.93 4.21 -2.78
CA ALA A 133 4.88 5.69 -2.73
C ALA A 133 5.06 6.32 -4.12
N GLU A 134 5.96 5.78 -4.94
CA GLU A 134 6.13 6.21 -6.33
C GLU A 134 4.88 5.91 -7.17
N GLN A 135 4.32 4.70 -7.05
CA GLN A 135 3.13 4.32 -7.82
C GLN A 135 1.89 5.15 -7.44
N ILE A 136 1.70 5.49 -6.17
CA ILE A 136 0.63 6.40 -5.75
C ILE A 136 0.81 7.77 -6.41
N TYR A 137 2.02 8.31 -6.43
CA TYR A 137 2.31 9.57 -7.12
C TYR A 137 2.04 9.46 -8.63
N ARG A 138 2.44 8.36 -9.25
CA ARG A 138 2.19 8.09 -10.68
C ARG A 138 0.70 8.00 -10.98
N ILE A 139 -0.09 7.27 -10.20
CA ILE A 139 -1.55 7.19 -10.31
C ILE A 139 -2.17 8.59 -10.22
N ASP A 140 -1.80 9.37 -9.21
CA ASP A 140 -2.31 10.74 -9.03
C ASP A 140 -1.99 11.63 -10.23
N THR A 141 -0.80 11.48 -10.82
CA THR A 141 -0.41 12.23 -12.02
C THR A 141 -1.14 11.78 -13.28
N ILE A 142 -1.39 10.48 -13.45
CA ILE A 142 -2.19 9.94 -14.57
C ILE A 142 -3.60 10.53 -14.50
N LEU A 143 -4.25 10.46 -13.34
CA LEU A 143 -5.62 10.95 -13.15
C LEU A 143 -5.76 12.46 -13.36
N LYS A 144 -4.70 13.23 -13.11
CA LYS A 144 -4.64 14.67 -13.33
C LYS A 144 -4.18 15.09 -14.74
N GLY A 145 -3.85 14.13 -15.61
CA GLY A 145 -3.31 14.43 -16.94
C GLY A 145 -1.92 15.09 -16.91
N HIS A 146 -1.15 14.88 -15.82
CA HIS A 146 0.19 15.43 -15.69
C HIS A 146 1.22 14.58 -16.47
N PRO A 147 2.24 15.18 -17.16
CA PRO A 147 3.14 14.47 -18.06
C PRO A 147 4.22 13.60 -17.38
N TYR A 148 4.07 13.26 -16.11
CA TYR A 148 5.02 12.40 -15.40
C TYR A 148 5.03 10.96 -15.93
N HIS A 149 3.86 10.41 -16.20
CA HIS A 149 3.72 9.09 -16.82
C HIS A 149 3.81 9.23 -18.35
N LYS A 150 4.81 8.59 -18.95
CA LYS A 150 5.04 8.60 -20.39
C LYS A 150 4.88 7.21 -20.97
#